data_423bbc8609d38be449186237829e445c
#
_entry.id   423bbc8609d38be449186237829e445c
#
_cell.length_a   1.000
_cell.length_b   1.000
_cell.length_c   1.000
_cell.angle_alpha   90.00
_cell.angle_beta   90.00
_cell.angle_gamma   90.00
#
_symmetry.space_group_name_H-M   'P 1'
#
loop_
_entity.id
_entity.type
_entity.pdbx_description
1 polymer ?
#
loop_
_entity_poly.entity_id
_entity_poly.type
_entity_poly.pdbx_seq_one_letter_code
_entity_poly.pdbx_strand_id
1 'polypeptide(L)'
;GRQRRPPRAVVERGPLEDFPNVNFSDPRVKWGDMTGDGLQDIVLVHDGRVEYWPNRGYGDWGKRVVMRDSPRLPFGYDPRRLLIGDIDGDGAADLVYVEDRQVTLWINQSGNGWSAPLVVRGTPPVSDLDAVRLADLFGTGIGGVLWSADRGALGAAHYYHLDFTRRTKPYLLREMDNHLGAVTRVEYRASTAFYLEDERRPETR
;
A
#
# COMPACT_ATOMS: atom_id res chain seq x y z
N GLY A 1 24.42 -27.41 21.92
CA GLY A 1 23.44 -26.82 21.04
C GLY A 1 22.15 -26.58 21.82
N ARG A 2 21.74 -25.34 22.02
CA ARG A 2 20.41 -25.02 22.58
C ARG A 2 19.37 -25.33 21.52
N GLN A 3 18.59 -26.39 21.70
CA GLN A 3 17.39 -26.62 20.90
C GLN A 3 16.43 -25.45 21.13
N ARG A 4 16.19 -24.64 20.11
CA ARG A 4 15.12 -23.64 20.12
C ARG A 4 13.80 -24.42 20.16
N ARG A 5 13.04 -24.25 21.23
CA ARG A 5 11.66 -24.74 21.27
C ARG A 5 10.88 -24.07 20.12
N PRO A 6 10.06 -24.83 19.37
CA PRO A 6 9.22 -24.21 18.35
C PRO A 6 8.29 -23.18 19.00
N PRO A 7 7.95 -22.10 18.30
CA PRO A 7 7.00 -21.12 18.81
C PRO A 7 5.67 -21.84 19.13
N ARG A 8 5.12 -21.56 20.29
CA ARG A 8 3.85 -22.12 20.72
C ARG A 8 2.75 -21.32 20.01
N ALA A 9 2.13 -21.91 18.98
CA ALA A 9 0.96 -21.31 18.35
C ALA A 9 -0.22 -21.35 19.33
N VAL A 10 -0.87 -20.21 19.52
CA VAL A 10 -2.09 -20.07 20.30
C VAL A 10 -3.19 -19.65 19.32
N VAL A 11 -4.30 -20.41 19.34
CA VAL A 11 -5.52 -20.02 18.63
C VAL A 11 -6.46 -19.41 19.65
N GLU A 12 -6.67 -18.13 19.57
CA GLU A 12 -7.63 -17.42 20.41
C GLU A 12 -9.02 -17.48 19.79
N ARG A 13 -10.02 -17.72 20.62
CA ARG A 13 -11.44 -17.70 20.25
C ARG A 13 -12.13 -16.63 21.07
N GLY A 14 -12.98 -15.86 20.44
CA GLY A 14 -13.87 -14.98 21.15
C GLY A 14 -14.31 -13.79 20.31
N PRO A 15 -15.38 -13.12 20.66
CA PRO A 15 -15.57 -11.78 20.21
C PRO A 15 -14.47 -10.95 20.86
N LEU A 16 -13.55 -10.46 20.05
CA LEU A 16 -12.73 -9.32 20.46
C LEU A 16 -13.73 -8.16 20.65
N GLU A 17 -13.71 -7.55 21.81
CA GLU A 17 -14.52 -6.38 22.07
C GLU A 17 -14.19 -5.33 20.98
N ASP A 18 -15.23 -4.73 20.38
CA ASP A 18 -15.11 -3.78 19.25
C ASP A 18 -14.53 -4.33 17.93
N PHE A 19 -14.28 -5.62 17.81
CA PHE A 19 -13.86 -6.20 16.53
C PHE A 19 -14.94 -6.01 15.45
N PRO A 20 -14.59 -5.51 14.26
CA PRO A 20 -15.56 -5.20 13.22
C PRO A 20 -16.31 -6.43 12.73
N ASN A 21 -17.63 -6.36 12.72
CA ASN A 21 -18.48 -7.41 12.15
C ASN A 21 -18.57 -7.23 10.62
N VAL A 22 -17.53 -7.64 9.92
CA VAL A 22 -17.43 -7.60 8.47
C VAL A 22 -17.20 -8.99 7.89
N ASN A 23 -17.67 -9.22 6.68
CA ASN A 23 -17.39 -10.47 5.97
C ASN A 23 -16.06 -10.33 5.22
N PHE A 24 -15.00 -10.98 5.69
CA PHE A 24 -13.68 -10.94 5.05
C PHE A 24 -13.61 -11.62 3.67
N SER A 25 -14.63 -12.35 3.27
CA SER A 25 -14.74 -12.85 1.90
C SER A 25 -15.31 -11.81 0.92
N ASP A 26 -15.81 -10.68 1.43
CA ASP A 26 -16.27 -9.58 0.60
C ASP A 26 -15.05 -8.85 0.00
N PRO A 27 -14.92 -8.76 -1.33
CA PRO A 27 -13.78 -8.11 -1.96
C PRO A 27 -13.70 -6.60 -1.70
N ARG A 28 -14.74 -5.99 -1.13
CA ARG A 28 -14.75 -4.59 -0.69
C ARG A 28 -14.05 -4.39 0.65
N VAL A 29 -13.84 -5.48 1.40
CA VAL A 29 -13.06 -5.43 2.65
C VAL A 29 -11.58 -5.49 2.27
N LYS A 30 -10.83 -4.51 2.75
CA LYS A 30 -9.39 -4.32 2.49
C LYS A 30 -8.64 -4.20 3.81
N TRP A 31 -7.32 -4.29 3.71
CA TRP A 31 -6.40 -4.04 4.81
C TRP A 31 -5.45 -2.91 4.39
N GLY A 32 -5.33 -1.87 5.21
CA GLY A 32 -4.44 -0.74 4.96
C GLY A 32 -4.25 0.07 6.21
N ASP A 33 -3.09 0.66 6.37
CA ASP A 33 -2.81 1.62 7.45
C ASP A 33 -3.46 2.96 7.10
N MET A 34 -4.63 3.24 7.68
CA MET A 34 -5.38 4.45 7.36
C MET A 34 -4.89 5.69 8.11
N THR A 35 -4.14 5.49 9.18
CA THR A 35 -3.70 6.53 10.10
C THR A 35 -2.23 6.88 9.98
N GLY A 36 -1.42 6.03 9.33
CA GLY A 36 0.03 6.16 9.20
C GLY A 36 0.79 5.75 10.47
N ASP A 37 0.20 4.91 11.31
CA ASP A 37 0.80 4.46 12.56
C ASP A 37 1.60 3.13 12.43
N GLY A 38 1.62 2.55 11.24
CA GLY A 38 2.31 1.30 10.92
C GLY A 38 1.46 0.04 11.17
N LEU A 39 0.23 0.16 11.66
CA LEU A 39 -0.68 -0.96 11.87
C LEU A 39 -1.72 -1.01 10.75
N GLN A 40 -2.08 -2.22 10.34
CA GLN A 40 -3.11 -2.38 9.31
C GLN A 40 -4.51 -2.35 9.92
N ASP A 41 -5.33 -1.46 9.42
CA ASP A 41 -6.73 -1.30 9.76
C ASP A 41 -7.61 -2.16 8.85
N ILE A 42 -8.83 -2.46 9.30
CA ILE A 42 -9.85 -3.07 8.46
C ILE A 42 -10.63 -1.95 7.77
N VAL A 43 -10.66 -1.99 6.45
CA VAL A 43 -11.27 -0.95 5.61
C VAL A 43 -12.40 -1.54 4.79
N LEU A 44 -13.57 -0.90 4.78
CA LEU A 44 -14.71 -1.29 3.94
C LEU A 44 -15.02 -0.15 2.97
N VAL A 45 -14.95 -0.47 1.68
CA VAL A 45 -15.13 0.51 0.61
C VAL A 45 -16.42 0.27 -0.15
N HIS A 46 -17.31 1.25 -0.10
CA HIS A 46 -18.50 1.35 -0.96
C HIS A 46 -18.39 2.56 -1.89
N ASP A 47 -19.18 2.59 -2.93
CA ASP A 47 -19.33 3.79 -3.75
C ASP A 47 -19.80 4.98 -2.88
N GLY A 48 -19.00 6.01 -2.81
CA GLY A 48 -19.25 7.22 -2.04
C GLY A 48 -19.18 7.06 -0.52
N ARG A 49 -18.67 5.94 0.00
CA ARG A 49 -18.50 5.72 1.43
C ARG A 49 -17.35 4.78 1.72
N VAL A 50 -16.33 5.31 2.37
CA VAL A 50 -15.21 4.54 2.92
C VAL A 50 -15.27 4.63 4.43
N GLU A 51 -15.21 3.48 5.08
CA GLU A 51 -15.17 3.39 6.53
C GLU A 51 -14.09 2.39 6.97
N TYR A 52 -13.50 2.63 8.14
CA TYR A 52 -12.48 1.76 8.66
C TYR A 52 -12.56 1.63 10.19
N TRP A 53 -11.93 0.57 10.71
CA TRP A 53 -11.75 0.31 12.13
C TRP A 53 -10.26 0.31 12.44
N PRO A 54 -9.78 1.30 13.22
CA PRO A 54 -8.38 1.41 13.57
C PRO A 54 -7.90 0.21 14.39
N ASN A 55 -6.79 -0.37 13.99
CA ASN A 55 -6.05 -1.35 14.78
C ASN A 55 -5.20 -0.59 15.81
N ARG A 56 -5.41 -0.86 17.10
CA ARG A 56 -4.65 -0.23 18.20
C ARG A 56 -3.50 -1.10 18.72
N GLY A 57 -3.29 -2.25 18.06
CA GLY A 57 -2.34 -3.24 18.53
C GLY A 57 -2.87 -4.12 19.66
N TYR A 58 -2.14 -5.18 19.97
CA TYR A 58 -2.45 -6.13 21.04
C TYR A 58 -3.88 -6.73 21.02
N GLY A 59 -4.53 -6.74 19.87
CA GLY A 59 -5.90 -7.23 19.70
C GLY A 59 -6.99 -6.20 20.01
N ASP A 60 -6.64 -4.96 20.32
CA ASP A 60 -7.58 -3.86 20.53
C ASP A 60 -7.93 -3.17 19.21
N TRP A 61 -9.21 -2.83 19.04
CA TRP A 61 -9.75 -2.18 17.84
C TRP A 61 -10.51 -0.92 18.18
N GLY A 62 -10.32 0.10 17.37
CA GLY A 62 -11.01 1.36 17.53
C GLY A 62 -12.44 1.31 17.00
N LYS A 63 -13.23 2.31 17.41
CA LYS A 63 -14.56 2.50 16.87
C LYS A 63 -14.50 2.84 15.39
N ARG A 64 -15.54 2.43 14.65
CA ARG A 64 -15.69 2.72 13.22
C ARG A 64 -15.56 4.20 12.93
N VAL A 65 -14.70 4.54 12.00
CA VAL A 65 -14.52 5.88 11.42
C VAL A 65 -15.14 5.89 10.02
N VAL A 66 -15.92 6.91 9.70
CA VAL A 66 -16.42 7.16 8.35
C VAL A 66 -15.66 8.34 7.77
N MET A 67 -14.96 8.12 6.67
CA MET A 67 -14.12 9.14 6.04
C MET A 67 -14.94 10.13 5.23
N ARG A 68 -14.56 11.41 5.30
CA ARG A 68 -15.17 12.47 4.50
C ARG A 68 -14.71 12.37 3.04
N ASP A 69 -15.47 12.98 2.16
CA ASP A 69 -15.14 13.07 0.72
C ASP A 69 -14.81 11.71 0.08
N SER A 70 -15.52 10.68 0.54
CA SER A 70 -15.32 9.31 0.08
C SER A 70 -15.51 9.20 -1.43
N PRO A 71 -14.62 8.46 -2.12
CA PRO A 71 -14.62 8.33 -3.57
C PRO A 71 -15.95 7.87 -4.15
N ARG A 72 -16.38 8.51 -5.24
CA ARG A 72 -17.40 7.97 -6.14
C ARG A 72 -16.72 7.06 -7.16
N LEU A 73 -17.13 5.80 -7.16
CA LEU A 73 -16.59 4.78 -8.04
C LEU A 73 -17.47 4.64 -9.29
N PRO A 74 -16.93 4.20 -10.43
CA PRO A 74 -17.71 3.98 -11.63
C PRO A 74 -18.84 2.97 -11.40
N PHE A 75 -19.96 3.14 -12.13
CA PHE A 75 -21.04 2.18 -12.07
C PHE A 75 -20.55 0.78 -12.45
N GLY A 76 -20.85 -0.22 -11.61
CA GLY A 76 -20.41 -1.59 -11.85
C GLY A 76 -18.91 -1.81 -11.65
N TYR A 77 -18.24 -0.95 -10.88
CA TYR A 77 -16.81 -1.14 -10.58
C TYR A 77 -16.53 -2.53 -10.01
N ASP A 78 -15.34 -3.07 -10.33
CA ASP A 78 -14.86 -4.32 -9.78
C ASP A 78 -14.02 -4.06 -8.51
N PRO A 79 -14.48 -4.47 -7.32
CA PRO A 79 -13.73 -4.27 -6.08
C PRO A 79 -12.35 -4.94 -6.07
N ARG A 80 -12.10 -5.93 -6.92
CA ARG A 80 -10.79 -6.59 -7.03
C ARG A 80 -9.75 -5.69 -7.70
N ARG A 81 -10.19 -4.70 -8.49
CA ARG A 81 -9.35 -3.69 -9.14
C ARG A 81 -9.17 -2.43 -8.30
N LEU A 82 -9.86 -2.37 -7.15
CA LEU A 82 -9.65 -1.32 -6.15
C LEU A 82 -8.57 -1.78 -5.18
N LEU A 83 -7.44 -1.12 -5.23
CA LEU A 83 -6.25 -1.41 -4.44
C LEU A 83 -6.13 -0.38 -3.32
N ILE A 84 -5.46 -0.77 -2.23
CA ILE A 84 -5.19 0.11 -1.09
C ILE A 84 -3.74 -0.03 -0.65
N GLY A 85 -3.05 1.08 -0.42
CA GLY A 85 -1.66 1.13 0.04
C GLY A 85 -1.07 2.51 -0.10
N ASP A 86 0.04 2.77 0.58
CA ASP A 86 0.79 4.02 0.52
C ASP A 86 1.43 4.17 -0.87
N ILE A 87 0.97 5.15 -1.65
CA ILE A 87 1.48 5.42 -3.01
C ILE A 87 2.20 6.76 -3.12
N ASP A 88 2.07 7.62 -2.12
CA ASP A 88 2.73 8.92 -2.11
C ASP A 88 3.86 9.02 -1.05
N GLY A 89 3.96 8.03 -0.15
CA GLY A 89 5.05 7.88 0.81
C GLY A 89 4.84 8.62 2.13
N ASP A 90 3.62 9.04 2.43
CA ASP A 90 3.29 9.71 3.69
C ASP A 90 3.03 8.74 4.85
N GLY A 91 2.93 7.43 4.54
CA GLY A 91 2.70 6.35 5.49
C GLY A 91 1.24 5.93 5.61
N ALA A 92 0.28 6.75 5.18
CA ALA A 92 -1.12 6.37 5.17
C ALA A 92 -1.52 5.65 3.87
N ALA A 93 -2.44 4.72 3.95
CA ALA A 93 -2.87 3.97 2.77
C ALA A 93 -3.87 4.76 1.93
N ASP A 94 -3.58 4.88 0.64
CA ASP A 94 -4.37 5.54 -0.38
C ASP A 94 -5.26 4.55 -1.14
N LEU A 95 -6.22 5.06 -1.92
CA LEU A 95 -7.02 4.26 -2.83
C LEU A 95 -6.58 4.43 -4.27
N VAL A 96 -6.49 3.30 -4.96
CA VAL A 96 -6.12 3.20 -6.37
C VAL A 96 -7.14 2.34 -7.10
N TYR A 97 -7.85 2.90 -8.05
CA TYR A 97 -8.76 2.13 -8.89
C TYR A 97 -8.21 2.00 -10.31
N VAL A 98 -8.09 0.75 -10.77
CA VAL A 98 -7.50 0.43 -12.07
C VAL A 98 -8.59 0.06 -13.06
N GLU A 99 -8.73 0.90 -14.09
CA GLU A 99 -9.67 0.73 -15.21
C GLU A 99 -8.91 0.42 -16.51
N ASP A 100 -9.66 0.16 -17.57
CA ASP A 100 -9.05 0.02 -18.90
C ASP A 100 -8.35 1.34 -19.30
N ARG A 101 -7.05 1.28 -19.52
CA ARG A 101 -6.18 2.40 -19.94
C ARG A 101 -6.21 3.64 -19.03
N GLN A 102 -6.65 3.49 -17.79
CA GLN A 102 -6.75 4.57 -16.81
C GLN A 102 -6.55 4.04 -15.39
N VAL A 103 -5.90 4.84 -14.55
CA VAL A 103 -5.84 4.65 -13.10
C VAL A 103 -6.33 5.91 -12.42
N THR A 104 -7.23 5.76 -11.46
CA THR A 104 -7.73 6.86 -10.64
C THR A 104 -7.24 6.67 -9.21
N LEU A 105 -6.71 7.74 -8.62
CA LEU A 105 -6.12 7.77 -7.29
C LEU A 105 -6.88 8.72 -6.39
N TRP A 106 -6.97 8.38 -5.11
CA TRP A 106 -7.44 9.28 -4.04
C TRP A 106 -6.47 9.17 -2.87
N ILE A 107 -5.86 10.29 -2.53
CA ILE A 107 -4.91 10.38 -1.44
C ILE A 107 -5.67 10.48 -0.11
N ASN A 108 -5.25 9.68 0.84
CA ASN A 108 -5.75 9.66 2.19
C ASN A 108 -5.27 10.89 2.96
N GLN A 109 -6.16 11.59 3.59
CA GLN A 109 -5.85 12.77 4.40
C GLN A 109 -5.81 12.38 5.89
N SER A 110 -4.80 11.60 6.26
CA SER A 110 -4.51 11.16 7.64
C SER A 110 -5.73 10.52 8.33
N GLY A 111 -6.43 9.61 7.63
CA GLY A 111 -7.58 8.88 8.15
C GLY A 111 -8.90 9.67 8.26
N ASN A 112 -8.91 10.93 7.86
CA ASN A 112 -10.08 11.80 8.04
C ASN A 112 -10.94 11.97 6.78
N GLY A 113 -10.33 11.88 5.61
CA GLY A 113 -11.01 12.11 4.33
C GLY A 113 -10.11 11.81 3.16
N TRP A 114 -10.60 12.11 1.95
CA TRP A 114 -9.93 11.81 0.70
C TRP A 114 -9.69 13.08 -0.11
N SER A 115 -8.64 13.07 -0.91
CA SER A 115 -8.41 14.13 -1.90
C SER A 115 -9.45 14.07 -3.03
N ALA A 116 -9.50 15.12 -3.85
CA ALA A 116 -10.11 15.03 -5.17
C ALA A 116 -9.41 13.93 -6.01
N PRO A 117 -10.12 13.28 -6.94
CA PRO A 117 -9.54 12.22 -7.77
C PRO A 117 -8.41 12.74 -8.66
N LEU A 118 -7.30 12.00 -8.68
CA LEU A 118 -6.19 12.19 -9.59
C LEU A 118 -6.23 11.10 -10.66
N VAL A 119 -6.28 11.49 -11.95
CA VAL A 119 -6.47 10.54 -13.05
C VAL A 119 -5.20 10.44 -13.90
N VAL A 120 -4.65 9.23 -13.99
CA VAL A 120 -3.54 8.87 -14.86
C VAL A 120 -4.09 8.10 -16.06
N ARG A 121 -3.91 8.65 -17.25
CA ARG A 121 -4.38 8.04 -18.52
C ARG A 121 -3.24 7.44 -19.32
N GLY A 122 -3.60 6.56 -20.27
CA GLY A 122 -2.62 5.89 -21.12
C GLY A 122 -1.91 4.73 -20.45
N THR A 123 -2.49 4.20 -19.38
CA THR A 123 -2.01 2.96 -18.72
C THR A 123 -2.33 1.73 -19.57
N PRO A 124 -1.77 0.56 -19.26
CA PRO A 124 -2.09 -0.68 -19.96
C PRO A 124 -3.59 -0.99 -19.95
N PRO A 125 -4.10 -1.68 -20.99
CA PRO A 125 -5.45 -2.23 -20.93
C PRO A 125 -5.54 -3.27 -19.81
N VAL A 126 -6.72 -3.42 -19.23
CA VAL A 126 -6.99 -4.37 -18.17
C VAL A 126 -8.18 -5.26 -18.56
N SER A 127 -8.00 -6.57 -18.42
CA SER A 127 -9.03 -7.58 -18.62
C SER A 127 -9.17 -8.45 -17.35
N ASP A 128 -10.10 -9.38 -17.36
CA ASP A 128 -10.29 -10.34 -16.25
C ASP A 128 -9.16 -11.37 -16.15
N LEU A 129 -8.30 -11.46 -17.18
CA LEU A 129 -7.12 -12.34 -17.20
C LEU A 129 -5.88 -11.66 -16.60
N ASP A 130 -5.95 -10.37 -16.33
CA ASP A 130 -4.83 -9.60 -15.81
C ASP A 130 -4.86 -9.57 -14.28
N ALA A 131 -3.74 -9.88 -13.65
CA ALA A 131 -3.55 -9.63 -12.23
C ALA A 131 -3.03 -8.20 -12.03
N VAL A 132 -3.72 -7.44 -11.19
CA VAL A 132 -3.33 -6.06 -10.83
C VAL A 132 -3.05 -6.01 -9.33
N ARG A 133 -1.89 -5.48 -8.94
CA ARG A 133 -1.43 -5.42 -7.56
C ARG A 133 -0.65 -4.13 -7.29
N LEU A 134 -0.57 -3.72 -6.03
CA LEU A 134 0.46 -2.79 -5.59
C LEU A 134 1.74 -3.58 -5.30
N ALA A 135 2.87 -3.06 -5.75
CA ALA A 135 4.19 -3.64 -5.52
C ALA A 135 5.27 -2.56 -5.50
N ASP A 136 6.16 -2.63 -4.53
CA ASP A 136 7.40 -1.83 -4.50
C ASP A 136 8.50 -2.60 -5.26
N LEU A 137 8.66 -2.31 -6.54
CA LEU A 137 9.70 -2.95 -7.37
C LEU A 137 11.10 -2.34 -7.20
N PHE A 138 11.19 -1.18 -6.58
CA PHE A 138 12.45 -0.44 -6.49
C PHE A 138 13.04 -0.37 -5.08
N GLY A 139 12.33 -0.93 -4.08
CA GLY A 139 12.78 -0.90 -2.68
C GLY A 139 12.72 0.50 -2.07
N THR A 140 11.80 1.34 -2.54
CA THR A 140 11.60 2.70 -2.02
C THR A 140 10.70 2.75 -0.80
N GLY A 141 9.99 1.65 -0.51
CA GLY A 141 8.94 1.58 0.50
C GLY A 141 7.60 2.13 0.03
N ILE A 142 7.44 2.41 -1.27
CA ILE A 142 6.23 2.98 -1.86
C ILE A 142 5.68 2.03 -2.93
N GLY A 143 4.38 1.77 -2.89
CA GLY A 143 3.72 0.91 -3.86
C GLY A 143 3.49 1.60 -5.20
N GLY A 144 3.81 0.89 -6.30
CA GLY A 144 3.34 1.24 -7.64
C GLY A 144 2.34 0.21 -8.14
N VAL A 145 1.60 0.50 -9.20
CA VAL A 145 0.69 -0.47 -9.81
C VAL A 145 1.45 -1.40 -10.73
N LEU A 146 1.34 -2.69 -10.47
CA LEU A 146 1.90 -3.77 -11.28
C LEU A 146 0.76 -4.49 -12.02
N TRP A 147 0.84 -4.52 -13.36
CA TRP A 147 0.01 -5.37 -14.22
C TRP A 147 0.81 -6.59 -14.64
N SER A 148 0.22 -7.76 -14.51
CA SER A 148 0.78 -9.02 -14.96
C SER A 148 -0.30 -9.78 -15.73
N ALA A 149 -0.04 -10.11 -16.99
CA ALA A 149 -0.92 -10.90 -17.84
C ALA A 149 -0.28 -12.25 -18.12
N ASP A 150 -1.00 -13.34 -17.82
CA ASP A 150 -0.65 -14.66 -18.34
C ASP A 150 -1.26 -14.83 -19.74
N ARG A 151 -0.48 -14.53 -20.76
CA ARG A 151 -0.91 -14.66 -22.16
C ARG A 151 -0.58 -16.03 -22.78
N GLY A 152 -0.35 -17.06 -21.95
CA GLY A 152 -0.20 -18.45 -22.39
C GLY A 152 1.00 -18.69 -23.30
N ALA A 153 0.95 -19.74 -24.12
CA ALA A 153 2.05 -20.34 -24.88
C ALA A 153 2.78 -19.44 -25.90
N LEU A 154 2.52 -18.17 -26.01
CA LEU A 154 3.27 -17.22 -26.84
C LEU A 154 4.45 -16.56 -26.13
N GLY A 155 4.81 -17.05 -24.96
CA GLY A 155 6.19 -17.08 -24.48
C GLY A 155 6.75 -15.85 -23.83
N ALA A 156 6.02 -14.76 -23.62
CA ALA A 156 6.55 -13.66 -22.83
C ALA A 156 5.52 -13.22 -21.77
N ALA A 157 5.79 -13.54 -20.51
CA ALA A 157 5.12 -12.89 -19.40
C ALA A 157 5.44 -11.38 -19.49
N HIS A 158 4.47 -10.59 -19.90
CA HIS A 158 4.64 -9.14 -19.91
C HIS A 158 4.07 -8.60 -18.63
N TYR A 159 4.87 -7.82 -17.91
CA TYR A 159 4.40 -7.01 -16.82
C TYR A 159 4.62 -5.53 -17.16
N TYR A 160 3.74 -4.69 -16.61
CA TYR A 160 3.90 -3.25 -16.64
C TYR A 160 3.88 -2.74 -15.21
N HIS A 161 4.66 -1.72 -14.93
CA HIS A 161 4.70 -1.08 -13.62
C HIS A 161 4.54 0.42 -13.75
N LEU A 162 3.58 0.99 -13.03
CA LEU A 162 3.37 2.42 -12.90
C LEU A 162 3.93 2.87 -11.55
N ASP A 163 5.00 3.63 -11.60
CA ASP A 163 5.63 4.26 -10.44
C ASP A 163 5.14 5.69 -10.32
N PHE A 164 4.60 6.05 -9.17
CA PHE A 164 4.04 7.38 -8.90
C PHE A 164 5.10 8.38 -8.43
N THR A 165 6.26 7.94 -7.98
CA THR A 165 7.27 8.75 -7.27
C THR A 165 8.59 8.91 -8.02
N ARG A 166 8.67 8.39 -9.25
CA ARG A 166 9.91 8.37 -10.05
C ARG A 166 11.09 7.75 -9.32
N ARG A 167 10.84 6.63 -8.63
CA ARG A 167 11.83 5.86 -7.84
C ARG A 167 12.45 6.67 -6.70
N THR A 168 11.78 7.71 -6.24
CA THR A 168 12.27 8.54 -5.14
C THR A 168 11.25 8.50 -4.01
N LYS A 169 11.70 8.16 -2.80
CA LYS A 169 10.85 8.26 -1.62
C LYS A 169 10.65 9.73 -1.28
N PRO A 170 9.43 10.26 -1.28
CA PRO A 170 9.13 11.62 -0.84
C PRO A 170 9.24 11.75 0.69
N TYR A 171 9.04 12.94 1.19
CA TYR A 171 9.02 13.30 2.63
C TYR A 171 10.29 12.94 3.42
N LEU A 172 11.42 12.69 2.74
CA LEU A 172 12.70 12.50 3.41
C LEU A 172 13.38 13.85 3.66
N LEU A 173 13.87 14.02 4.86
CA LEU A 173 14.66 15.18 5.25
C LEU A 173 15.97 15.24 4.44
N ARG A 174 16.14 16.27 3.62
CA ARG A 174 17.34 16.44 2.76
C ARG A 174 18.34 17.43 3.32
N GLU A 175 17.84 18.44 4.02
CA GLU A 175 18.69 19.52 4.49
C GLU A 175 18.15 20.07 5.81
N MET A 176 19.02 20.35 6.74
CA MET A 176 18.76 21.09 7.98
C MET A 176 19.69 22.30 8.02
N ASP A 177 19.14 23.50 8.06
CA ASP A 177 19.87 24.75 8.30
C ASP A 177 19.51 25.26 9.70
N ASN A 178 20.52 25.43 10.56
CA ASN A 178 20.33 25.95 11.91
C ASN A 178 20.26 27.49 11.98
N HIS A 179 20.34 28.15 10.82
CA HIS A 179 20.39 29.62 10.67
C HIS A 179 21.52 30.31 11.47
N LEU A 180 22.51 29.54 11.93
CA LEU A 180 23.71 30.00 12.64
C LEU A 180 25.00 29.64 11.89
N GLY A 181 24.88 29.30 10.61
CA GLY A 181 26.00 28.99 9.72
C GLY A 181 26.34 27.51 9.59
N ALA A 182 25.54 26.58 10.15
CA ALA A 182 25.73 25.16 9.94
C ALA A 182 24.57 24.57 9.13
N VAL A 183 24.90 23.92 8.02
CA VAL A 183 23.97 23.20 7.15
C VAL A 183 24.35 21.74 7.13
N THR A 184 23.39 20.87 7.45
CA THR A 184 23.54 19.41 7.36
C THR A 184 22.71 18.90 6.17
N ARG A 185 23.36 18.15 5.27
CA ARG A 185 22.69 17.47 4.14
C ARG A 185 22.65 15.97 4.38
N VAL A 186 21.51 15.36 4.07
CA VAL A 186 21.26 13.92 4.25
C VAL A 186 20.95 13.30 2.89
N GLU A 187 21.70 12.26 2.55
CA GLU A 187 21.46 11.44 1.37
C GLU A 187 20.97 10.06 1.82
N TYR A 188 19.94 9.55 1.14
CA TYR A 188 19.35 8.24 1.44
C TYR A 188 19.65 7.25 0.34
N ARG A 189 19.91 6.02 0.76
CA ARG A 189 20.11 4.91 -0.14
C ARG A 189 19.35 3.70 0.39
N ALA A 190 18.69 2.95 -0.51
CA ALA A 190 17.98 1.74 -0.11
C ALA A 190 18.94 0.72 0.50
N SER A 191 18.54 0.08 1.61
CA SER A 191 19.36 -0.94 2.28
C SER A 191 19.66 -2.14 1.38
N THR A 192 18.75 -2.48 0.48
CA THR A 192 18.94 -3.53 -0.54
C THR A 192 20.12 -3.26 -1.47
N ALA A 193 20.46 -1.99 -1.72
CA ALA A 193 21.64 -1.65 -2.54
C ALA A 193 22.94 -2.11 -1.87
N PHE A 194 23.04 -1.96 -0.54
CA PHE A 194 24.20 -2.43 0.22
C PHE A 194 24.28 -3.95 0.24
N TYR A 195 23.14 -4.63 0.43
CA TYR A 195 23.08 -6.09 0.37
C TYR A 195 23.56 -6.64 -0.98
N LEU A 196 23.10 -6.06 -2.08
CA LEU A 196 23.51 -6.47 -3.44
C LEU A 196 24.98 -6.13 -3.74
N GLU A 197 25.52 -5.08 -3.15
CA GLU A 197 26.96 -4.78 -3.25
C GLU A 197 27.81 -5.82 -2.49
N ASP A 198 27.36 -6.22 -1.30
CA ASP A 198 28.06 -7.24 -0.49
C ASP A 198 28.01 -8.62 -1.14
N GLU A 199 26.88 -9.02 -1.76
CA GLU A 199 26.81 -10.26 -2.52
C GLU A 199 27.77 -10.32 -3.70
N ARG A 200 28.10 -9.18 -4.29
CA ARG A 200 29.05 -9.08 -5.42
C ARG A 200 30.52 -9.08 -5.00
N ARG A 201 30.80 -8.95 -3.71
CA ARG A 201 32.16 -8.99 -3.16
C ARG A 201 32.59 -10.45 -2.91
N PRO A 202 33.65 -10.97 -3.57
CA PRO A 202 34.08 -12.37 -3.42
C PRO A 202 34.59 -12.73 -2.02
N GLU A 203 34.86 -11.76 -1.17
CA GLU A 203 35.53 -11.93 0.13
C GLU A 203 34.59 -12.19 1.32
N THR A 204 33.28 -12.23 1.09
CA THR A 204 32.27 -12.40 2.17
C THR A 204 31.64 -13.80 2.23
N ARG A 205 32.31 -14.81 1.67
CA ARG A 205 31.90 -16.22 1.80
C ARG A 205 32.76 -16.99 2.77
#